data_034ef45944bbe140ed5f67933b002ed0
#
_entry.id   034ef45944bbe140ed5f67933b002ed0
#
_cell.length_a   1.000
_cell.length_b   1.000
_cell.length_c   1.000
_cell.angle_alpha   90.00
_cell.angle_beta   90.00
_cell.angle_gamma   90.00
#
_symmetry.space_group_name_H-M   'P 1'
#
loop_
_entity.id
_entity.type
_entity.pdbx_description
1 polymer ?
#
loop_
_entity_poly.entity_id
_entity_poly.type
_entity_poly.pdbx_seq_one_letter_code
_entity_poly.pdbx_strand_id
1 'polypeptide(L)'
;MRGSHTAGIRHYQYSFGIWPPNEFFMNRQFNTVEESLKIFAQDDLLFEPGTGFNYSSYGYSLLSFVLEEASGKSFPQLVNAELVDWLQLTHTRLDTVTLDNHDQVQYYEAKGDKWRLARPVNLSSKLAGGGIVSNPTELVRIGLLLDDERYISRQAREILITPTTKDYDAGALAGYGLGWITNEKKNLLNRDKSVTSHSHAGSSVGADSNLIVIPDFGIAVAVQINRTPQSDGTSAESLSDKIVQLILSA
;
A
#
# COMPACT_ATOMS: atom_id res chain seq x y z
N MET A 1 -7.00 15.17 -1.51
CA MET A 1 -8.23 14.35 -1.49
C MET A 1 -8.02 12.96 -2.09
N ARG A 2 -7.44 12.77 -3.28
CA ARG A 2 -7.32 11.43 -3.89
C ARG A 2 -6.41 10.48 -3.12
N GLY A 3 -5.25 10.93 -2.70
CA GLY A 3 -4.29 10.11 -1.96
C GLY A 3 -4.63 9.90 -0.47
N SER A 4 -5.64 10.61 0.06
CA SER A 4 -6.17 10.43 1.41
C SER A 4 -7.54 9.74 1.45
N HIS A 5 -7.95 9.14 0.32
CA HIS A 5 -9.21 8.40 0.21
C HIS A 5 -10.49 9.23 0.49
N THR A 6 -10.43 10.53 0.31
CA THR A 6 -11.55 11.46 0.52
C THR A 6 -12.13 12.01 -0.79
N ALA A 7 -11.89 11.31 -1.91
CA ALA A 7 -12.37 11.73 -3.23
C ALA A 7 -13.76 11.18 -3.62
N GLY A 8 -14.36 10.32 -2.80
CA GLY A 8 -15.62 9.66 -3.11
C GLY A 8 -15.51 8.51 -4.14
N ILE A 9 -14.31 8.15 -4.57
CA ILE A 9 -14.10 7.07 -5.53
C ILE A 9 -14.27 5.74 -4.81
N ARG A 10 -15.10 4.83 -5.37
CA ARG A 10 -15.30 3.49 -4.80
C ARG A 10 -14.02 2.64 -4.83
N HIS A 11 -14.01 1.62 -3.99
CA HIS A 11 -13.03 0.53 -4.03
C HIS A 11 -13.47 -0.58 -5.00
N TYR A 12 -12.74 -1.72 -5.00
CA TYR A 12 -13.11 -2.90 -5.78
C TYR A 12 -14.52 -3.39 -5.48
N GLN A 13 -15.19 -3.87 -6.51
CA GLN A 13 -16.42 -4.63 -6.32
C GLN A 13 -16.08 -6.12 -6.11
N TYR A 14 -16.46 -6.62 -4.94
CA TYR A 14 -16.35 -8.04 -4.63
C TYR A 14 -17.66 -8.72 -5.02
N SER A 15 -17.59 -9.61 -6.00
CA SER A 15 -18.72 -10.41 -6.43
C SER A 15 -18.42 -11.89 -6.27
N PHE A 16 -19.33 -12.65 -5.70
CA PHE A 16 -19.27 -14.10 -5.66
C PHE A 16 -19.99 -14.76 -6.84
N GLY A 17 -20.63 -13.95 -7.70
CA GLY A 17 -21.33 -14.38 -8.90
C GLY A 17 -20.53 -14.19 -10.19
N ILE A 18 -21.16 -14.54 -11.31
CA ILE A 18 -20.57 -14.34 -12.66
C ILE A 18 -20.61 -12.85 -13.05
N TRP A 19 -21.57 -12.12 -12.53
CA TRP A 19 -21.80 -10.71 -12.84
C TRP A 19 -22.27 -9.92 -11.61
N PRO A 20 -21.68 -8.74 -11.29
CA PRO A 20 -20.47 -8.18 -11.92
C PRO A 20 -19.23 -9.04 -11.61
N PRO A 21 -18.17 -9.00 -12.44
CA PRO A 21 -16.95 -9.76 -12.20
C PRO A 21 -16.27 -9.28 -10.90
N ASN A 22 -15.61 -10.21 -10.20
CA ASN A 22 -14.84 -9.86 -9.01
C ASN A 22 -13.56 -9.11 -9.42
N GLU A 23 -13.54 -7.80 -9.19
CA GLU A 23 -12.46 -6.92 -9.61
C GLU A 23 -11.15 -7.16 -8.85
N PHE A 24 -11.22 -7.68 -7.63
CA PHE A 24 -10.02 -8.03 -6.86
C PHE A 24 -9.21 -9.16 -7.53
N PHE A 25 -9.88 -10.13 -8.14
CA PHE A 25 -9.27 -11.27 -8.82
C PHE A 25 -9.19 -11.08 -10.35
N MET A 26 -9.24 -9.85 -10.82
CA MET A 26 -9.18 -9.57 -12.24
C MET A 26 -7.86 -10.04 -12.84
N ASN A 27 -7.94 -10.76 -13.95
CA ASN A 27 -6.77 -11.28 -14.67
C ASN A 27 -6.67 -10.72 -16.11
N ARG A 28 -7.38 -9.62 -16.38
CA ARG A 28 -7.29 -8.89 -17.66
C ARG A 28 -6.05 -8.00 -17.64
N GLN A 29 -5.31 -7.98 -18.76
CA GLN A 29 -4.20 -7.05 -18.99
C GLN A 29 -4.72 -5.66 -19.37
N PHE A 30 -4.18 -4.63 -18.73
CA PHE A 30 -4.34 -3.22 -19.09
C PHE A 30 -2.98 -2.68 -19.51
N ASN A 31 -2.93 -1.99 -20.65
CA ASN A 31 -1.66 -1.53 -21.23
C ASN A 31 -1.31 -0.11 -20.81
N THR A 32 -2.30 0.67 -20.38
CA THR A 32 -2.13 2.03 -19.90
C THR A 32 -2.92 2.25 -18.61
N VAL A 33 -2.51 3.24 -17.82
CA VAL A 33 -3.28 3.67 -16.65
C VAL A 33 -4.67 4.15 -17.10
N GLU A 34 -4.77 4.94 -18.16
CA GLU A 34 -6.04 5.44 -18.71
C GLU A 34 -7.02 4.30 -19.02
N GLU A 35 -6.52 3.21 -19.63
CA GLU A 35 -7.37 2.03 -19.91
C GLU A 35 -7.96 1.45 -18.63
N SER A 36 -7.20 1.42 -17.54
CA SER A 36 -7.64 0.89 -16.24
C SER A 36 -8.72 1.76 -15.59
N LEU A 37 -8.72 3.07 -15.83
CA LEU A 37 -9.74 3.97 -15.28
C LEU A 37 -11.14 3.63 -15.78
N LYS A 38 -11.28 3.02 -16.97
CA LYS A 38 -12.58 2.63 -17.54
C LYS A 38 -13.35 1.63 -16.68
N ILE A 39 -12.70 0.99 -15.69
CA ILE A 39 -13.35 0.08 -14.75
C ILE A 39 -14.36 0.85 -13.89
N PHE A 40 -14.05 2.09 -13.51
CA PHE A 40 -14.84 2.84 -12.53
C PHE A 40 -15.18 4.28 -12.93
N ALA A 41 -14.68 4.74 -14.10
CA ALA A 41 -14.83 6.14 -14.54
C ALA A 41 -16.29 6.57 -14.78
N GLN A 42 -17.20 5.63 -14.97
CA GLN A 42 -18.62 5.88 -15.19
C GLN A 42 -19.46 5.70 -13.92
N ASP A 43 -18.84 5.31 -12.79
CA ASP A 43 -19.54 5.10 -11.53
C ASP A 43 -19.74 6.45 -10.82
N ASP A 44 -20.88 6.59 -10.15
CA ASP A 44 -21.15 7.74 -9.31
C ASP A 44 -20.17 7.82 -8.14
N LEU A 45 -19.85 9.03 -7.72
CA LEU A 45 -19.09 9.22 -6.49
C LEU A 45 -19.93 8.81 -5.29
N LEU A 46 -19.30 8.15 -4.32
CA LEU A 46 -19.97 7.71 -3.08
C LEU A 46 -20.41 8.91 -2.20
N PHE A 47 -19.72 10.05 -2.35
CA PHE A 47 -19.98 11.30 -1.66
C PHE A 47 -19.23 12.42 -2.37
N GLU A 48 -19.60 13.67 -2.09
CA GLU A 48 -18.91 14.86 -2.57
C GLU A 48 -17.44 14.87 -2.10
N PRO A 49 -16.46 15.12 -3.00
CA PRO A 49 -15.06 15.12 -2.64
C PRO A 49 -14.73 16.01 -1.43
N GLY A 50 -14.12 15.43 -0.41
CA GLY A 50 -13.75 16.10 0.83
C GLY A 50 -14.84 16.07 1.91
N THR A 51 -15.97 15.39 1.70
CA THR A 51 -17.05 15.30 2.70
C THR A 51 -17.16 13.94 3.38
N GLY A 52 -16.33 12.95 2.98
CA GLY A 52 -16.35 11.61 3.52
C GLY A 52 -15.04 10.89 3.29
N PHE A 53 -14.98 9.65 3.80
CA PHE A 53 -13.85 8.76 3.64
C PHE A 53 -14.30 7.42 3.05
N ASN A 54 -13.59 6.95 2.03
CA ASN A 54 -13.71 5.57 1.50
C ASN A 54 -12.36 5.13 0.96
N TYR A 55 -11.76 4.11 1.60
CA TYR A 55 -10.51 3.52 1.11
C TYR A 55 -10.66 3.03 -0.33
N SER A 56 -9.78 3.45 -1.22
CA SER A 56 -9.90 3.16 -2.64
C SER A 56 -8.55 2.98 -3.33
N SER A 57 -8.24 1.77 -3.78
CA SER A 57 -7.12 1.53 -4.69
C SER A 57 -7.33 2.21 -6.05
N TYR A 58 -8.58 2.37 -6.49
CA TYR A 58 -8.89 3.10 -7.72
C TYR A 58 -8.61 4.60 -7.61
N GLY A 59 -8.72 5.17 -6.40
CA GLY A 59 -8.25 6.53 -6.14
C GLY A 59 -6.78 6.71 -6.46
N TYR A 60 -5.94 5.70 -6.17
CA TYR A 60 -4.51 5.71 -6.51
C TYR A 60 -4.26 5.46 -7.99
N SER A 61 -5.07 4.63 -8.68
CA SER A 61 -5.01 4.51 -10.14
C SER A 61 -5.31 5.85 -10.81
N LEU A 62 -6.33 6.60 -10.34
CA LEU A 62 -6.60 7.94 -10.85
C LEU A 62 -5.47 8.94 -10.49
N LEU A 63 -4.88 8.83 -9.31
CA LEU A 63 -3.73 9.66 -8.93
C LEU A 63 -2.53 9.41 -9.86
N SER A 64 -2.23 8.15 -10.19
CA SER A 64 -1.14 7.83 -11.12
C SER A 64 -1.39 8.40 -12.52
N PHE A 65 -2.62 8.39 -13.02
CA PHE A 65 -2.97 9.04 -14.28
C PHE A 65 -2.72 10.56 -14.23
N VAL A 66 -3.12 11.22 -13.13
CA VAL A 66 -2.86 12.66 -12.95
C VAL A 66 -1.36 12.95 -12.93
N LEU A 67 -0.55 12.06 -12.35
CA LEU A 67 0.92 12.20 -12.36
C LEU A 67 1.50 12.00 -13.76
N GLU A 68 0.96 11.09 -14.57
CA GLU A 68 1.35 10.93 -15.99
C GLU A 68 1.07 12.20 -16.77
N GLU A 69 -0.15 12.74 -16.68
CA GLU A 69 -0.55 13.97 -17.38
C GLU A 69 0.28 15.19 -16.94
N ALA A 70 0.57 15.31 -15.66
CA ALA A 70 1.32 16.44 -15.12
C ALA A 70 2.81 16.40 -15.48
N SER A 71 3.39 15.21 -15.62
CA SER A 71 4.83 15.02 -15.84
C SER A 71 5.20 14.77 -17.28
N GLY A 72 4.26 14.34 -18.10
CA GLY A 72 4.50 13.81 -19.46
C GLY A 72 5.26 12.48 -19.49
N LYS A 73 5.37 11.78 -18.34
CA LYS A 73 6.02 10.49 -18.20
C LYS A 73 4.99 9.43 -17.84
N SER A 74 5.16 8.20 -18.29
CA SER A 74 4.31 7.09 -17.82
C SER A 74 4.57 6.78 -16.35
N PHE A 75 3.57 6.21 -15.64
CA PHE A 75 3.72 5.82 -14.24
C PHE A 75 4.91 4.87 -14.00
N PRO A 76 5.18 3.86 -14.86
CA PRO A 76 6.42 3.08 -14.76
C PRO A 76 7.70 3.92 -14.85
N GLN A 77 7.75 4.90 -15.75
CA GLN A 77 8.90 5.80 -15.86
C GLN A 77 9.07 6.67 -14.62
N LEU A 78 7.96 7.15 -14.02
CA LEU A 78 8.00 7.90 -12.77
C LEU A 78 8.52 7.05 -11.61
N VAL A 79 8.00 5.84 -11.44
CA VAL A 79 8.45 4.92 -10.38
C VAL A 79 9.95 4.61 -10.53
N ASN A 80 10.40 4.34 -11.75
CA ASN A 80 11.82 4.06 -11.98
C ASN A 80 12.69 5.29 -11.66
N ALA A 81 12.39 6.44 -12.24
CA ALA A 81 13.22 7.63 -12.10
C ALA A 81 13.22 8.22 -10.68
N GLU A 82 12.04 8.30 -10.06
CA GLU A 82 11.86 9.02 -8.79
C GLU A 82 12.05 8.13 -7.55
N LEU A 83 12.08 6.81 -7.72
CA LEU A 83 12.21 5.87 -6.60
C LEU A 83 13.33 4.85 -6.84
N VAL A 84 13.23 4.04 -7.91
CA VAL A 84 14.09 2.87 -8.12
C VAL A 84 15.53 3.31 -8.41
N ASP A 85 15.73 4.17 -9.39
CA ASP A 85 17.06 4.64 -9.80
C ASP A 85 17.69 5.52 -8.73
N TRP A 86 16.88 6.40 -8.13
CA TRP A 86 17.39 7.33 -7.11
C TRP A 86 17.88 6.59 -5.85
N LEU A 87 17.13 5.57 -5.38
CA LEU A 87 17.54 4.74 -4.25
C LEU A 87 18.41 3.54 -4.65
N GLN A 88 18.69 3.34 -5.93
CA GLN A 88 19.41 2.18 -6.44
C GLN A 88 18.78 0.87 -5.94
N LEU A 89 17.46 0.74 -6.10
CA LEU A 89 16.72 -0.46 -5.72
C LEU A 89 16.85 -1.49 -6.84
N THR A 90 17.25 -2.70 -6.50
CA THR A 90 17.50 -3.77 -7.48
C THR A 90 16.38 -4.82 -7.52
N HIS A 91 15.53 -4.84 -6.50
CA HIS A 91 14.44 -5.81 -6.35
C HIS A 91 13.05 -5.14 -6.29
N THR A 92 13.00 -3.81 -6.33
CA THR A 92 11.73 -3.07 -6.37
C THR A 92 11.35 -2.75 -7.80
N ARG A 93 10.17 -3.19 -8.23
CA ARG A 93 9.65 -2.97 -9.58
C ARG A 93 8.13 -3.04 -9.60
N LEU A 94 7.53 -2.60 -10.70
CA LEU A 94 6.12 -2.88 -10.95
C LEU A 94 5.92 -4.38 -11.22
N ASP A 95 4.84 -4.94 -10.68
CA ASP A 95 4.44 -6.33 -10.91
C ASP A 95 3.77 -6.45 -12.28
N THR A 96 4.52 -6.95 -13.24
CA THR A 96 4.06 -7.20 -14.61
C THR A 96 4.05 -8.70 -14.90
N VAL A 97 2.96 -9.18 -15.46
CA VAL A 97 2.73 -10.62 -15.74
C VAL A 97 3.74 -11.21 -16.75
N THR A 98 4.46 -10.35 -17.47
CA THR A 98 5.32 -10.76 -18.58
C THR A 98 6.77 -11.06 -18.21
N LEU A 99 7.16 -10.85 -16.96
CA LEU A 99 8.53 -11.10 -16.51
C LEU A 99 8.66 -12.54 -16.00
N ASP A 100 9.68 -13.23 -16.50
CA ASP A 100 10.16 -14.49 -15.94
C ASP A 100 10.75 -14.19 -14.55
N ASN A 101 9.91 -14.34 -13.53
CA ASN A 101 10.17 -13.85 -12.19
C ASN A 101 10.92 -14.89 -11.36
N HIS A 102 12.08 -15.37 -11.82
CA HIS A 102 12.91 -16.34 -11.08
C HIS A 102 13.28 -15.87 -9.66
N ASP A 103 13.32 -14.55 -9.43
CA ASP A 103 13.66 -13.96 -8.14
C ASP A 103 12.44 -13.65 -7.25
N GLN A 104 11.24 -13.93 -7.71
CA GLN A 104 10.01 -13.69 -6.96
C GLN A 104 9.60 -14.94 -6.18
N VAL A 105 9.26 -14.76 -4.90
CA VAL A 105 8.72 -15.85 -4.09
C VAL A 105 7.38 -16.34 -4.65
N GLN A 106 7.08 -17.61 -4.45
CA GLN A 106 5.75 -18.14 -4.72
C GLN A 106 4.78 -17.71 -3.62
N TYR A 107 3.54 -17.43 -4.00
CA TYR A 107 2.48 -17.01 -3.10
C TYR A 107 1.53 -18.17 -2.80
N TYR A 108 0.97 -18.19 -1.59
CA TYR A 108 0.16 -19.31 -1.11
C TYR A 108 -1.17 -18.85 -0.51
N GLU A 109 -2.22 -19.64 -0.75
CA GLU A 109 -3.53 -19.52 -0.13
C GLU A 109 -3.81 -20.75 0.75
N ALA A 110 -4.53 -20.55 1.86
CA ALA A 110 -5.02 -21.65 2.67
C ALA A 110 -6.11 -22.44 1.93
N LYS A 111 -6.08 -23.77 2.05
CA LYS A 111 -7.14 -24.69 1.62
C LYS A 111 -7.36 -25.74 2.70
N GLY A 112 -8.28 -25.45 3.65
CA GLY A 112 -8.38 -26.22 4.89
C GLY A 112 -7.05 -26.15 5.64
N ASP A 113 -6.51 -27.29 6.07
CA ASP A 113 -5.24 -27.40 6.80
C ASP A 113 -4.00 -27.43 5.90
N LYS A 114 -4.15 -27.17 4.60
CA LYS A 114 -3.07 -27.24 3.62
C LYS A 114 -2.88 -25.89 2.93
N TRP A 115 -1.69 -25.71 2.39
CA TRP A 115 -1.35 -24.59 1.51
C TRP A 115 -1.40 -25.03 0.05
N ARG A 116 -1.91 -24.16 -0.80
CA ARG A 116 -1.82 -24.29 -2.25
C ARG A 116 -1.19 -23.03 -2.85
N LEU A 117 -0.63 -23.15 -4.03
CA LEU A 117 -0.22 -21.96 -4.79
C LEU A 117 -1.41 -21.03 -4.98
N ALA A 118 -1.17 -19.76 -4.73
CA ALA A 118 -2.16 -18.71 -4.92
C ALA A 118 -2.55 -18.61 -6.40
N ARG A 119 -3.77 -18.18 -6.64
CA ARG A 119 -4.22 -17.91 -8.02
C ARG A 119 -3.46 -16.73 -8.59
N PRO A 120 -3.02 -16.80 -9.85
CA PRO A 120 -2.44 -15.64 -10.49
C PRO A 120 -3.46 -14.51 -10.59
N VAL A 121 -3.02 -13.30 -10.32
CA VAL A 121 -3.78 -12.06 -10.52
C VAL A 121 -2.96 -11.11 -11.37
N ASN A 122 -3.64 -10.33 -12.21
CA ASN A 122 -2.99 -9.29 -12.99
C ASN A 122 -3.19 -7.93 -12.30
N LEU A 123 -2.09 -7.31 -11.88
CA LEU A 123 -2.13 -6.05 -11.14
C LEU A 123 -2.05 -4.81 -12.04
N SER A 124 -2.04 -4.98 -13.38
CA SER A 124 -1.92 -3.86 -14.34
C SER A 124 -3.02 -2.81 -14.22
N SER A 125 -4.21 -3.17 -13.70
CA SER A 125 -5.29 -2.21 -13.44
C SER A 125 -5.07 -1.32 -12.21
N LYS A 126 -4.08 -1.65 -11.37
CA LYS A 126 -3.92 -1.05 -10.05
C LYS A 126 -2.45 -0.92 -9.62
N LEU A 127 -1.56 -0.64 -10.57
CA LEU A 127 -0.12 -0.56 -10.31
C LEU A 127 0.22 0.39 -9.14
N ALA A 128 -0.36 1.59 -9.13
CA ALA A 128 -0.12 2.55 -8.06
C ALA A 128 -0.82 2.19 -6.73
N GLY A 129 -1.90 1.43 -6.79
CA GLY A 129 -2.69 1.03 -5.61
C GLY A 129 -2.29 -0.30 -4.99
N GLY A 130 -1.29 -1.02 -5.56
CA GLY A 130 -0.89 -2.31 -5.03
C GLY A 130 -0.13 -3.22 -5.99
N GLY A 131 0.40 -2.67 -7.08
CA GLY A 131 1.14 -3.43 -8.10
C GLY A 131 2.65 -3.21 -8.07
N ILE A 132 3.26 -3.06 -6.89
CA ILE A 132 4.70 -2.98 -6.73
C ILE A 132 5.18 -4.21 -5.95
N VAL A 133 6.22 -4.88 -6.44
CA VAL A 133 6.95 -5.91 -5.71
C VAL A 133 8.28 -5.36 -5.21
N SER A 134 8.68 -5.82 -4.03
CA SER A 134 9.92 -5.40 -3.37
C SER A 134 10.38 -6.48 -2.39
N ASN A 135 11.49 -6.24 -1.70
CA ASN A 135 11.92 -7.04 -0.56
C ASN A 135 11.91 -6.20 0.75
N PRO A 136 11.95 -6.82 1.94
CA PRO A 136 11.89 -6.08 3.21
C PRO A 136 13.02 -5.06 3.37
N THR A 137 14.22 -5.35 2.89
CA THR A 137 15.38 -4.43 2.98
C THR A 137 15.13 -3.15 2.19
N GLU A 138 14.61 -3.27 0.97
CA GLU A 138 14.32 -2.10 0.13
C GLU A 138 13.10 -1.32 0.64
N LEU A 139 12.08 -2.01 1.20
CA LEU A 139 10.98 -1.33 1.87
C LEU A 139 11.44 -0.50 3.07
N VAL A 140 12.37 -1.02 3.90
CA VAL A 140 12.97 -0.22 4.99
C VAL A 140 13.68 1.01 4.45
N ARG A 141 14.44 0.90 3.35
CA ARG A 141 15.09 2.06 2.73
C ARG A 141 14.09 3.10 2.25
N ILE A 142 12.97 2.65 1.66
CA ILE A 142 11.85 3.54 1.25
C ILE A 142 11.22 4.20 2.49
N GLY A 143 10.99 3.46 3.56
CA GLY A 143 10.42 4.00 4.80
C GLY A 143 11.29 5.09 5.43
N LEU A 144 12.60 4.89 5.44
CA LEU A 144 13.56 5.86 6.00
C LEU A 144 13.63 7.17 5.20
N LEU A 145 13.12 7.22 3.97
CA LEU A 145 13.04 8.47 3.20
C LEU A 145 12.12 9.52 3.86
N LEU A 146 11.17 9.10 4.68
CA LEU A 146 10.30 10.05 5.38
C LEU A 146 11.10 11.04 6.24
N ASP A 147 12.27 10.64 6.73
CA ASP A 147 13.13 11.48 7.57
C ASP A 147 14.37 12.01 6.82
N ASP A 148 14.48 11.76 5.51
CA ASP A 148 15.61 12.22 4.70
C ASP A 148 15.24 13.50 3.92
N GLU A 149 15.65 14.66 4.45
CA GLU A 149 15.40 15.97 3.82
C GLU A 149 16.07 16.14 2.44
N ARG A 150 17.04 15.30 2.08
CA ARG A 150 17.63 15.28 0.73
C ARG A 150 16.66 14.79 -0.31
N TYR A 151 15.68 13.97 0.10
CA TYR A 151 14.68 13.38 -0.80
C TYR A 151 13.30 14.03 -0.62
N ILE A 152 12.83 14.18 0.60
CA ILE A 152 11.52 14.74 0.91
C ILE A 152 11.71 16.01 1.74
N SER A 153 11.27 17.17 1.22
CA SER A 153 11.29 18.39 2.01
C SER A 153 10.39 18.25 3.25
N ARG A 154 10.73 18.97 4.32
CA ARG A 154 9.93 19.00 5.55
C ARG A 154 8.44 19.27 5.27
N GLN A 155 8.15 20.23 4.39
CA GLN A 155 6.76 20.54 4.02
C GLN A 155 6.07 19.37 3.31
N ALA A 156 6.76 18.68 2.39
CA ALA A 156 6.21 17.50 1.72
C ALA A 156 5.98 16.35 2.71
N ARG A 157 6.93 16.13 3.63
CA ARG A 157 6.77 15.15 4.70
C ARG A 157 5.51 15.43 5.55
N GLU A 158 5.33 16.67 5.99
CA GLU A 158 4.15 17.07 6.76
C GLU A 158 2.84 16.75 6.01
N ILE A 159 2.80 17.00 4.70
CA ILE A 159 1.63 16.63 3.87
C ILE A 159 1.40 15.13 3.85
N LEU A 160 2.45 14.31 3.76
CA LEU A 160 2.33 12.86 3.71
C LEU A 160 1.78 12.27 5.01
N ILE A 161 2.27 12.75 6.16
CA ILE A 161 1.99 12.12 7.47
C ILE A 161 0.87 12.81 8.27
N THR A 162 0.42 14.00 7.88
CA THR A 162 -0.65 14.68 8.60
C THR A 162 -2.00 13.99 8.34
N PRO A 163 -2.65 13.46 9.37
CA PRO A 163 -3.95 12.81 9.21
C PRO A 163 -5.03 13.78 8.70
N THR A 164 -5.66 13.39 7.61
CA THR A 164 -6.78 14.14 7.00
C THR A 164 -8.12 13.43 7.18
N THR A 165 -8.15 12.29 7.87
CA THR A 165 -9.34 11.45 8.04
C THR A 165 -9.88 11.40 9.45
N LYS A 166 -9.35 12.24 10.36
CA LYS A 166 -9.75 12.27 11.79
C LYS A 166 -11.23 12.58 12.01
N ASP A 167 -11.80 13.40 11.15
CA ASP A 167 -13.19 13.86 11.28
C ASP A 167 -14.20 12.94 10.59
N TYR A 168 -13.73 11.82 10.02
CA TYR A 168 -14.56 10.84 9.35
C TYR A 168 -14.61 9.53 10.13
N ASP A 169 -15.67 8.76 9.93
CA ASP A 169 -15.76 7.38 10.42
C ASP A 169 -14.87 6.46 9.56
N ALA A 170 -13.57 6.54 9.80
CA ALA A 170 -12.54 5.81 9.06
C ALA A 170 -12.03 4.56 9.82
N GLY A 171 -12.57 4.27 11.01
CA GLY A 171 -12.17 3.14 11.84
C GLY A 171 -10.66 3.09 12.08
N ALA A 172 -10.02 1.95 11.77
CA ALA A 172 -8.58 1.78 11.89
C ALA A 172 -7.75 2.73 11.00
N LEU A 173 -8.36 3.38 10.01
CA LEU A 173 -7.73 4.33 9.09
C LEU A 173 -7.95 5.80 9.49
N ALA A 174 -8.42 6.07 10.69
CA ALA A 174 -8.66 7.43 11.19
C ALA A 174 -7.39 8.32 11.18
N GLY A 175 -6.20 7.72 11.23
CA GLY A 175 -4.90 8.41 11.13
C GLY A 175 -4.38 8.59 9.70
N TYR A 176 -5.17 8.41 8.65
CA TYR A 176 -4.69 8.40 7.28
C TYR A 176 -4.29 9.81 6.78
N GLY A 177 -3.06 9.94 6.33
CA GLY A 177 -2.52 11.10 5.64
C GLY A 177 -2.55 10.92 4.11
N LEU A 178 -1.41 11.04 3.47
CA LEU A 178 -1.25 10.80 2.03
C LEU A 178 -0.40 9.52 1.82
N GLY A 179 -1.07 8.37 1.78
CA GLY A 179 -0.41 7.06 1.64
C GLY A 179 0.19 6.51 2.95
N TRP A 180 0.09 7.24 4.06
CA TRP A 180 0.58 6.82 5.36
C TRP A 180 -0.52 6.90 6.43
N ILE A 181 -0.52 5.95 7.33
CA ILE A 181 -1.35 5.96 8.53
C ILE A 181 -0.45 6.39 9.69
N THR A 182 -0.77 7.53 10.29
CA THR A 182 -0.08 8.07 11.46
C THR A 182 -0.87 7.75 12.70
N ASN A 183 -0.34 6.92 13.57
CA ASN A 183 -1.00 6.46 14.79
C ASN A 183 -0.08 6.55 16.01
N GLU A 184 -0.69 6.74 17.17
CA GLU A 184 -0.06 6.53 18.45
C GLU A 184 -0.12 5.04 18.80
N LYS A 185 1.02 4.36 18.78
CA LYS A 185 1.16 2.96 19.19
C LYS A 185 1.43 2.91 20.70
N LYS A 186 0.44 2.49 21.47
CA LYS A 186 0.55 2.26 22.91
C LYS A 186 1.28 0.94 23.18
N ASN A 187 1.98 0.89 24.29
CA ASN A 187 2.65 -0.33 24.79
C ASN A 187 3.85 -0.84 23.98
N LEU A 188 4.38 -0.06 23.03
CA LEU A 188 5.61 -0.46 22.33
C LEU A 188 6.88 -0.22 23.16
N LEU A 189 6.88 0.80 24.02
CA LEU A 189 8.04 1.10 24.90
C LEU A 189 7.90 0.50 26.29
N ASN A 190 6.86 0.84 26.98
CA ASN A 190 6.46 0.33 28.30
C ASN A 190 4.99 0.69 28.46
N ARG A 191 4.28 -0.02 29.32
CA ARG A 191 2.81 -0.03 29.44
C ARG A 191 2.11 1.34 29.49
N ASP A 192 2.86 2.42 29.76
CA ASP A 192 2.31 3.77 29.91
C ASP A 192 2.82 4.79 28.87
N LYS A 193 3.64 4.37 27.89
CA LYS A 193 4.16 5.26 26.85
C LYS A 193 3.67 4.86 25.46
N SER A 194 3.23 5.84 24.69
CA SER A 194 2.96 5.69 23.25
C SER A 194 4.13 6.23 22.43
N VAL A 195 4.27 5.76 21.24
CA VAL A 195 5.18 6.29 20.22
C VAL A 195 4.41 6.61 18.96
N THR A 196 4.78 7.69 18.30
CA THR A 196 4.23 7.99 16.98
C THR A 196 4.78 7.00 15.96
N SER A 197 3.90 6.44 15.15
CA SER A 197 4.26 5.57 14.05
C SER A 197 3.65 6.05 12.74
N HIS A 198 4.38 5.85 11.65
CA HIS A 198 3.88 5.98 10.28
C HIS A 198 3.94 4.61 9.64
N SER A 199 2.80 4.10 9.17
CA SER A 199 2.75 2.74 8.61
C SER A 199 1.80 2.65 7.42
N HIS A 200 1.99 1.62 6.63
CA HIS A 200 0.99 1.14 5.69
C HIS A 200 1.10 -0.37 5.53
N ALA A 201 -0.03 -1.05 5.68
CA ALA A 201 -0.14 -2.47 5.40
C ALA A 201 -0.64 -2.71 3.97
N GLY A 202 -0.38 -3.90 3.44
CA GLY A 202 -0.88 -4.33 2.14
C GLY A 202 -1.19 -5.81 2.14
N SER A 203 -2.33 -6.18 1.56
CA SER A 203 -2.72 -7.57 1.38
C SER A 203 -3.16 -7.81 -0.06
N SER A 204 -2.73 -8.92 -0.63
CA SER A 204 -3.10 -9.39 -1.95
C SER A 204 -3.32 -10.90 -1.92
N VAL A 205 -3.56 -11.50 -3.08
CA VAL A 205 -3.76 -12.95 -3.18
C VAL A 205 -2.45 -13.67 -2.83
N GLY A 206 -2.43 -14.32 -1.67
CA GLY A 206 -1.25 -15.03 -1.18
C GLY A 206 -0.13 -14.15 -0.68
N ALA A 207 -0.36 -12.87 -0.42
CA ALA A 207 0.66 -11.95 0.09
C ALA A 207 0.09 -11.06 1.20
N ASP A 208 0.92 -10.75 2.18
CA ASP A 208 0.65 -9.81 3.25
C ASP A 208 1.93 -9.05 3.58
N SER A 209 1.87 -7.74 3.71
CA SER A 209 3.04 -6.88 3.95
C SER A 209 2.71 -5.73 4.89
N ASN A 210 3.70 -5.28 5.64
CA ASN A 210 3.62 -4.06 6.42
C ASN A 210 4.97 -3.35 6.45
N LEU A 211 4.91 -2.03 6.35
CA LEU A 211 6.03 -1.13 6.61
C LEU A 211 5.62 -0.20 7.74
N ILE A 212 6.42 -0.13 8.79
CA ILE A 212 6.24 0.79 9.92
C ILE A 212 7.52 1.57 10.17
N VAL A 213 7.38 2.87 10.37
CA VAL A 213 8.46 3.80 10.73
C VAL A 213 8.14 4.41 12.09
N ILE A 214 9.12 4.43 12.98
CA ILE A 214 9.07 5.07 14.30
C ILE A 214 10.08 6.23 14.30
N PRO A 215 9.66 7.44 13.92
CA PRO A 215 10.57 8.57 13.68
C PRO A 215 11.38 8.94 14.91
N ASP A 216 10.77 8.94 16.11
CA ASP A 216 11.40 9.33 17.37
C ASP A 216 12.65 8.50 17.70
N PHE A 217 12.78 7.32 17.10
CA PHE A 217 13.89 6.38 17.31
C PHE A 217 14.71 6.11 16.05
N GLY A 218 14.32 6.68 14.91
CA GLY A 218 14.99 6.41 13.62
C GLY A 218 14.86 4.94 13.19
N ILE A 219 13.76 4.27 13.55
CA ILE A 219 13.53 2.85 13.28
C ILE A 219 12.56 2.70 12.13
N ALA A 220 12.87 1.82 11.20
CA ALA A 220 11.92 1.31 10.20
C ALA A 220 11.95 -0.22 10.21
N VAL A 221 10.78 -0.83 10.18
CA VAL A 221 10.61 -2.29 10.12
C VAL A 221 9.69 -2.63 8.96
N ALA A 222 10.09 -3.58 8.14
CA ALA A 222 9.26 -4.13 7.07
C ALA A 222 9.11 -5.65 7.25
N VAL A 223 7.88 -6.13 7.13
CA VAL A 223 7.56 -7.56 7.15
C VAL A 223 6.77 -7.90 5.89
N GLN A 224 7.18 -8.96 5.23
CA GLN A 224 6.47 -9.52 4.07
C GLN A 224 6.24 -11.01 4.28
N ILE A 225 5.03 -11.47 4.04
CA ILE A 225 4.60 -12.85 4.18
C ILE A 225 4.02 -13.30 2.85
N ASN A 226 4.52 -14.41 2.32
CA ASN A 226 4.09 -14.96 1.03
C ASN A 226 2.87 -15.91 1.15
N ARG A 227 1.95 -15.58 2.04
CA ARG A 227 0.68 -16.30 2.23
C ARG A 227 -0.44 -15.34 2.62
N THR A 228 -1.66 -15.73 2.32
CA THR A 228 -2.84 -15.00 2.80
C THR A 228 -2.87 -14.96 4.34
N PRO A 229 -3.18 -13.82 4.97
CA PRO A 229 -3.35 -13.72 6.42
C PRO A 229 -4.29 -14.79 6.97
N GLN A 230 -4.00 -15.28 8.16
CA GLN A 230 -4.76 -16.34 8.81
C GLN A 230 -5.61 -15.80 9.96
N SER A 231 -6.63 -16.59 10.31
CA SER A 231 -7.53 -16.28 11.45
C SER A 231 -6.86 -16.39 12.82
N ASP A 232 -5.63 -16.90 12.90
CA ASP A 232 -4.82 -16.98 14.13
C ASP A 232 -4.25 -15.63 14.57
N GLY A 233 -4.55 -14.55 13.84
CA GLY A 233 -4.06 -13.20 14.11
C GLY A 233 -2.62 -12.94 13.65
N THR A 234 -1.97 -13.91 13.00
CA THR A 234 -0.63 -13.70 12.44
C THR A 234 -0.73 -12.92 11.14
N SER A 235 -0.27 -11.68 11.16
CA SER A 235 -0.18 -10.78 10.00
C SER A 235 1.17 -10.08 9.95
N ALA A 236 1.50 -9.51 8.80
CA ALA A 236 2.70 -8.70 8.66
C ALA A 236 2.69 -7.50 9.64
N GLU A 237 1.52 -6.89 9.88
CA GLU A 237 1.36 -5.82 10.86
C GLU A 237 1.66 -6.31 12.27
N SER A 238 1.02 -7.40 12.73
CA SER A 238 1.23 -7.92 14.09
C SER A 238 2.67 -8.36 14.33
N LEU A 239 3.37 -8.86 13.31
CA LEU A 239 4.78 -9.23 13.41
C LEU A 239 5.70 -8.00 13.44
N SER A 240 5.43 -6.98 12.62
CA SER A 240 6.22 -5.75 12.64
C SER A 240 6.11 -5.01 13.96
N ASP A 241 4.91 -4.94 14.56
CA ASP A 241 4.72 -4.36 15.90
C ASP A 241 5.52 -5.11 16.97
N LYS A 242 5.54 -6.45 16.92
CA LYS A 242 6.36 -7.28 17.85
C LYS A 242 7.86 -7.03 17.67
N ILE A 243 8.33 -6.90 16.42
CA ILE A 243 9.75 -6.62 16.14
C ILE A 243 10.11 -5.23 16.67
N VAL A 244 9.29 -4.20 16.44
CA VAL A 244 9.50 -2.86 16.99
C VAL A 244 9.57 -2.92 18.52
N GLN A 245 8.64 -3.64 19.17
CA GLN A 245 8.63 -3.81 20.61
C GLN A 245 9.93 -4.45 21.14
N LEU A 246 10.42 -5.49 20.47
CA LEU A 246 11.69 -6.14 20.84
C LEU A 246 12.88 -5.20 20.71
N ILE A 247 12.96 -4.43 19.62
CA ILE A 247 14.05 -3.46 19.40
C ILE A 247 14.02 -2.37 20.49
N LEU A 248 12.84 -1.83 20.82
CA LEU A 248 12.69 -0.76 21.80
C LEU A 248 12.85 -1.24 23.25
N SER A 249 12.85 -2.56 23.50
CA SER A 249 13.03 -3.17 24.80
C SER A 249 14.46 -3.60 25.10
N ALA A 250 15.33 -3.59 24.07
CA ALA A 250 16.74 -3.98 24.16
C ALA A 250 17.62 -2.82 24.60
#